data_7b6faefae6d1b1195786e5fb319565be
#
_entry.id   7b6faefae6d1b1195786e5fb319565be
#
_cell.length_a   1.000
_cell.length_b   1.000
_cell.length_c   1.000
_cell.angle_alpha   90.00
_cell.angle_beta   90.00
_cell.angle_gamma   90.00
#
_symmetry.space_group_name_H-M   'P 1'
#
loop_
_entity.id
_entity.type
_entity.pdbx_description
1 polymer ?
#
loop_
_entity_poly.entity_id
_entity_poly.type
_entity_poly.pdbx_seq_one_letter_code
_entity_poly.pdbx_strand_id
1 'polypeptide(L)'
;MKRLLTIQDISCVGQCSTTVALPLISACGVECAVLPPALLSNHTAPGFTGWSFCDLTAELGKVEAKWVEQGIAFDAFYTGYVCESHIDPILSIFKTCAKPGAIRIVDPAMADNGVLYRGFAADFPSKMARLCRDADYLLPNLTEAALLTGLEPKLSGYSKGEVEDLIGKLHGLGVRNVVLTGVSFDDSLLGTAVSDGRTVAYDFNPREPRSSHGTGDVFASVFAGAILRGKSAAEAAALAADVVCAAI
;
A
#
# COMPACT_ATOMS: atom_id res chain seq x y z
N MET A 1 -7.70 0.65 -22.53
CA MET A 1 -7.41 -0.06 -21.26
C MET A 1 -6.83 0.97 -20.30
N LYS A 2 -7.18 0.94 -19.01
CA LYS A 2 -6.53 1.79 -18.01
C LYS A 2 -5.13 1.26 -17.71
N ARG A 3 -4.17 2.18 -17.48
CA ARG A 3 -2.78 1.87 -17.17
C ARG A 3 -2.45 2.33 -15.74
N LEU A 4 -2.02 1.42 -14.89
CA LEU A 4 -1.55 1.69 -13.54
C LEU A 4 -0.02 1.56 -13.51
N LEU A 5 0.67 2.48 -12.83
CA LEU A 5 2.08 2.34 -12.50
C LEU A 5 2.20 1.83 -11.07
N THR A 6 2.76 0.63 -10.90
CA THR A 6 3.17 0.13 -9.58
C THR A 6 4.61 0.56 -9.30
N ILE A 7 4.86 1.13 -8.10
CA ILE A 7 6.16 1.63 -7.65
C ILE A 7 6.47 0.97 -6.31
N GLN A 8 7.21 -0.12 -6.35
CA GLN A 8 7.63 -0.91 -5.18
C GLN A 8 8.76 -1.85 -5.58
N ASP A 9 9.50 -2.39 -4.62
CA ASP A 9 10.66 -3.22 -4.87
C ASP A 9 10.34 -4.48 -5.69
N ILE A 10 11.39 -5.05 -6.27
CA ILE A 10 11.37 -6.43 -6.75
C ILE A 10 12.17 -7.28 -5.77
N SER A 11 11.48 -8.11 -5.00
CA SER A 11 12.10 -9.22 -4.26
C SER A 11 12.14 -10.46 -5.15
N CYS A 12 13.35 -10.91 -5.52
CA CYS A 12 13.53 -12.03 -6.46
C CYS A 12 12.95 -13.35 -5.94
N VAL A 13 12.96 -13.54 -4.62
CA VAL A 13 12.37 -14.70 -3.94
C VAL A 13 11.50 -14.23 -2.80
N GLY A 14 10.28 -14.82 -2.67
CA GLY A 14 9.38 -14.59 -1.54
C GLY A 14 8.12 -13.83 -1.89
N GLN A 15 7.56 -13.97 -3.04
CA GLN A 15 6.21 -13.51 -3.48
C GLN A 15 5.63 -12.34 -2.66
N CYS A 16 6.17 -11.15 -2.87
CA CYS A 16 5.71 -9.88 -2.27
C CYS A 16 5.94 -8.74 -3.26
N SER A 17 5.46 -7.57 -2.93
CA SER A 17 5.67 -6.32 -3.69
C SER A 17 5.36 -6.50 -5.18
N THR A 18 6.23 -6.08 -6.09
CA THR A 18 6.00 -6.12 -7.54
C THR A 18 5.66 -7.51 -8.08
N THR A 19 6.23 -8.59 -7.52
CA THR A 19 5.98 -9.97 -8.00
C THR A 19 4.56 -10.44 -7.70
N VAL A 20 3.86 -9.80 -6.75
CA VAL A 20 2.44 -9.98 -6.45
C VAL A 20 1.59 -8.98 -7.21
N ALA A 21 1.99 -7.70 -7.22
CA ALA A 21 1.20 -6.63 -7.81
C ALA A 21 1.00 -6.80 -9.32
N LEU A 22 2.06 -7.10 -10.05
CA LEU A 22 2.01 -7.23 -11.51
C LEU A 22 0.98 -8.27 -11.99
N PRO A 23 1.01 -9.53 -11.54
CA PRO A 23 0.04 -10.53 -12.01
C PRO A 23 -1.40 -10.23 -11.56
N LEU A 24 -1.63 -9.76 -10.32
CA LEU A 24 -2.97 -9.52 -9.81
C LEU A 24 -3.63 -8.32 -10.48
N ILE A 25 -2.93 -7.21 -10.64
CA ILE A 25 -3.44 -6.03 -11.36
C ILE A 25 -3.74 -6.38 -12.83
N SER A 26 -2.84 -7.15 -13.47
CA SER A 26 -3.06 -7.61 -14.83
C SER A 26 -4.27 -8.54 -14.96
N ALA A 27 -4.48 -9.44 -13.99
CA ALA A 27 -5.66 -10.30 -13.92
C ALA A 27 -6.97 -9.52 -13.77
N CYS A 28 -6.93 -8.33 -13.15
CA CYS A 28 -8.07 -7.41 -13.10
C CYS A 28 -8.37 -6.73 -14.47
N GLY A 29 -7.58 -6.98 -15.51
CA GLY A 29 -7.74 -6.37 -16.83
C GLY A 29 -7.25 -4.92 -16.91
N VAL A 30 -6.26 -4.58 -16.09
CA VAL A 30 -5.56 -3.28 -16.05
C VAL A 30 -4.13 -3.48 -16.58
N GLU A 31 -3.65 -2.59 -17.44
CA GLU A 31 -2.25 -2.59 -17.85
C GLU A 31 -1.40 -2.16 -16.65
N CYS A 32 -0.55 -3.07 -16.16
CA CYS A 32 0.34 -2.82 -15.02
C CYS A 32 1.74 -2.49 -15.53
N ALA A 33 2.11 -1.21 -15.48
CA ALA A 33 3.48 -0.75 -15.67
C ALA A 33 4.24 -0.86 -14.34
N VAL A 34 5.54 -1.13 -14.42
CA VAL A 34 6.39 -1.39 -13.24
C VAL A 34 7.54 -0.40 -13.19
N LEU A 35 7.76 0.22 -12.04
CA LEU A 35 8.95 1.01 -11.73
C LEU A 35 9.52 0.55 -10.38
N PRO A 36 10.52 -0.35 -10.38
CA PRO A 36 11.11 -0.81 -9.14
C PRO A 36 12.13 0.22 -8.63
N PRO A 37 11.93 0.78 -7.42
CA PRO A 37 12.93 1.66 -6.81
C PRO A 37 14.10 0.87 -6.19
N ALA A 38 13.94 -0.44 -6.01
CA ALA A 38 14.99 -1.33 -5.51
C ALA A 38 14.82 -2.76 -6.02
N LEU A 39 15.93 -3.49 -6.09
CA LEU A 39 15.97 -4.92 -6.33
C LEU A 39 16.59 -5.63 -5.13
N LEU A 40 15.89 -6.62 -4.59
CA LEU A 40 16.34 -7.44 -3.48
C LEU A 40 16.51 -8.90 -3.91
N SER A 41 17.51 -9.59 -3.37
CA SER A 41 17.69 -11.04 -3.64
C SER A 41 16.50 -11.87 -3.12
N ASN A 42 15.88 -11.43 -2.04
CA ASN A 42 14.75 -12.05 -1.37
C ASN A 42 14.06 -11.01 -0.47
N HIS A 43 12.83 -11.27 -0.05
CA HIS A 43 12.12 -10.38 0.87
C HIS A 43 12.79 -10.31 2.26
N THR A 44 12.46 -9.27 3.03
CA THR A 44 13.10 -8.95 4.31
C THR A 44 12.42 -9.57 5.54
N ALA A 45 11.31 -10.29 5.35
CA ALA A 45 10.54 -10.89 6.43
C ALA A 45 11.29 -12.08 7.08
N PRO A 46 10.87 -12.53 8.28
CA PRO A 46 11.45 -13.70 8.95
C PRO A 46 11.51 -14.92 8.03
N GLY A 47 12.57 -15.72 8.19
CA GLY A 47 12.86 -16.89 7.34
C GLY A 47 14.10 -16.73 6.48
N PHE A 48 14.54 -15.49 6.25
CA PHE A 48 15.81 -15.19 5.59
C PHE A 48 16.78 -14.49 6.56
N THR A 49 18.05 -14.91 6.54
CA THR A 49 19.08 -14.36 7.45
C THR A 49 19.69 -13.05 6.94
N GLY A 50 19.46 -12.71 5.67
CA GLY A 50 19.93 -11.50 5.02
C GLY A 50 19.48 -11.43 3.58
N TRP A 51 19.79 -10.33 2.93
CA TRP A 51 19.47 -10.07 1.52
C TRP A 51 20.52 -9.15 0.90
N SER A 52 20.69 -9.22 -0.42
CA SER A 52 21.35 -8.15 -1.17
C SER A 52 20.32 -7.08 -1.52
N PHE A 53 20.77 -5.83 -1.56
CA PHE A 53 19.93 -4.68 -1.86
C PHE A 53 20.62 -3.83 -2.93
N CYS A 54 19.96 -3.66 -4.06
CA CYS A 54 20.38 -2.75 -5.11
C CYS A 54 19.41 -1.56 -5.14
N ASP A 55 19.88 -0.40 -4.72
CA ASP A 55 19.12 0.85 -4.75
C ASP A 55 19.09 1.37 -6.20
N LEU A 56 17.89 1.63 -6.71
CA LEU A 56 17.64 2.15 -8.05
C LEU A 56 17.18 3.62 -8.04
N THR A 57 17.34 4.34 -6.93
CA THR A 57 16.94 5.76 -6.80
C THR A 57 17.48 6.60 -7.95
N ALA A 58 18.74 6.41 -8.35
CA ALA A 58 19.38 7.16 -9.42
C ALA A 58 18.74 6.92 -10.81
N GLU A 59 18.02 5.81 -10.99
CA GLU A 59 17.35 5.49 -12.24
C GLU A 59 15.95 6.10 -12.34
N LEU A 60 15.28 6.37 -11.20
CA LEU A 60 13.90 6.86 -11.18
C LEU A 60 13.75 8.16 -12.00
N GLY A 61 14.64 9.12 -11.78
CA GLY A 61 14.62 10.38 -12.54
C GLY A 61 14.95 10.22 -14.03
N LYS A 62 15.79 9.24 -14.40
CA LYS A 62 16.12 8.97 -15.81
C LYS A 62 14.91 8.33 -16.53
N VAL A 63 14.21 7.43 -15.85
CA VAL A 63 12.99 6.79 -16.37
C VAL A 63 11.89 7.86 -16.51
N GLU A 64 11.67 8.69 -15.49
CA GLU A 64 10.73 9.80 -15.53
C GLU A 64 10.99 10.72 -16.74
N ALA A 65 12.24 11.15 -16.93
CA ALA A 65 12.61 12.02 -18.04
C ALA A 65 12.25 11.40 -19.41
N LYS A 66 12.48 10.10 -19.57
CA LYS A 66 12.12 9.38 -20.80
C LYS A 66 10.62 9.24 -20.99
N TRP A 67 9.87 9.02 -19.91
CA TRP A 67 8.41 8.96 -19.99
C TRP A 67 7.81 10.31 -20.37
N VAL A 68 8.31 11.41 -19.80
CA VAL A 68 7.88 12.77 -20.16
C VAL A 68 8.20 13.05 -21.63
N GLU A 69 9.42 12.74 -22.10
CA GLU A 69 9.83 12.91 -23.50
C GLU A 69 8.91 12.14 -24.48
N GLN A 70 8.45 10.95 -24.07
CA GLN A 70 7.61 10.09 -24.90
C GLN A 70 6.10 10.30 -24.69
N GLY A 71 5.71 11.23 -23.81
CA GLY A 71 4.31 11.48 -23.48
C GLY A 71 3.61 10.29 -22.78
N ILE A 72 4.38 9.45 -22.05
CA ILE A 72 3.85 8.33 -21.30
C ILE A 72 3.22 8.85 -20.02
N ALA A 73 1.94 8.50 -19.79
CA ALA A 73 1.21 8.90 -18.60
C ALA A 73 0.26 7.78 -18.12
N PHE A 74 -0.09 7.84 -16.83
CA PHE A 74 -0.79 6.78 -16.12
C PHE A 74 -2.16 7.24 -15.63
N ASP A 75 -3.12 6.30 -15.61
CA ASP A 75 -4.46 6.51 -15.05
C ASP A 75 -4.46 6.35 -13.52
N ALA A 76 -3.47 5.63 -12.98
CA ALA A 76 -3.29 5.46 -11.54
C ALA A 76 -1.84 5.13 -11.18
N PHE A 77 -1.52 5.38 -9.91
CA PHE A 77 -0.27 5.01 -9.26
C PHE A 77 -0.58 4.15 -8.03
N TYR A 78 0.21 3.12 -7.81
CA TYR A 78 0.17 2.30 -6.61
C TYR A 78 1.58 2.15 -6.06
N THR A 79 1.80 2.61 -4.82
CA THR A 79 3.08 2.44 -4.12
C THR A 79 2.95 1.42 -3.01
N GLY A 80 3.96 0.58 -2.84
CA GLY A 80 4.15 -0.31 -1.71
C GLY A 80 5.46 0.01 -0.98
N TYR A 81 6.32 -0.99 -0.75
CA TYR A 81 7.59 -0.80 -0.06
C TYR A 81 8.51 0.16 -0.81
N VAL A 82 8.88 1.26 -0.15
CA VAL A 82 9.80 2.30 -0.64
C VAL A 82 10.69 2.80 0.50
N CYS A 83 11.91 3.22 0.17
CA CYS A 83 12.82 3.88 1.12
C CYS A 83 12.66 5.40 1.09
N GLU A 84 13.29 6.10 2.04
CA GLU A 84 13.28 7.57 2.11
C GLU A 84 13.76 8.23 0.82
N SER A 85 14.85 7.72 0.23
CA SER A 85 15.45 8.25 -1.02
C SER A 85 14.51 8.19 -2.21
N HIS A 86 13.50 7.34 -2.17
CA HIS A 86 12.52 7.16 -3.26
C HIS A 86 11.38 8.18 -3.22
N ILE A 87 11.09 8.80 -2.06
CA ILE A 87 9.88 9.61 -1.85
C ILE A 87 9.83 10.81 -2.80
N ASP A 88 10.88 11.61 -2.87
CA ASP A 88 10.89 12.80 -3.73
C ASP A 88 10.82 12.46 -5.22
N PRO A 89 11.57 11.47 -5.75
CA PRO A 89 11.38 11.01 -7.12
C PRO A 89 9.95 10.52 -7.41
N ILE A 90 9.33 9.77 -6.50
CA ILE A 90 7.95 9.30 -6.67
C ILE A 90 6.96 10.46 -6.72
N LEU A 91 7.09 11.43 -5.82
CA LEU A 91 6.26 12.63 -5.83
C LEU A 91 6.41 13.44 -7.14
N SER A 92 7.61 13.48 -7.72
CA SER A 92 7.85 14.06 -9.05
C SER A 92 7.07 13.31 -10.13
N ILE A 93 7.19 11.97 -10.17
CA ILE A 93 6.49 11.11 -11.12
C ILE A 93 4.97 11.25 -10.99
N PHE A 94 4.43 11.33 -9.78
CA PHE A 94 3.00 11.59 -9.56
C PHE A 94 2.53 12.91 -10.18
N LYS A 95 3.41 13.89 -10.28
CA LYS A 95 3.09 15.19 -10.85
C LYS A 95 3.24 15.20 -12.37
N THR A 96 4.31 14.61 -12.89
CA THR A 96 4.72 14.75 -14.29
C THR A 96 4.10 13.69 -15.20
N CYS A 97 3.84 12.49 -14.67
CA CYS A 97 3.36 11.36 -15.44
C CYS A 97 1.87 11.03 -15.16
N ALA A 98 1.13 11.90 -14.48
CA ALA A 98 -0.30 11.70 -14.22
C ALA A 98 -1.15 12.16 -15.41
N LYS A 99 -2.11 11.31 -15.83
CA LYS A 99 -3.23 11.78 -16.65
C LYS A 99 -4.18 12.64 -15.82
N PRO A 100 -4.98 13.51 -16.46
CA PRO A 100 -6.05 14.22 -15.74
C PRO A 100 -6.97 13.25 -14.99
N GLY A 101 -7.12 13.46 -13.68
CA GLY A 101 -7.92 12.58 -12.81
C GLY A 101 -7.24 11.26 -12.44
N ALA A 102 -5.93 11.15 -12.59
CA ALA A 102 -5.18 9.97 -12.14
C ALA A 102 -5.34 9.74 -10.64
N ILE A 103 -5.49 8.47 -10.26
CA ILE A 103 -5.73 8.03 -8.88
C ILE A 103 -4.40 7.67 -8.21
N ARG A 104 -4.20 8.13 -6.96
CA ARG A 104 -3.04 7.78 -6.12
C ARG A 104 -3.46 6.82 -5.03
N ILE A 105 -2.95 5.60 -5.09
CA ILE A 105 -3.15 4.54 -4.10
C ILE A 105 -1.83 4.33 -3.39
N VAL A 106 -1.80 4.56 -2.08
CA VAL A 106 -0.59 4.45 -1.28
C VAL A 106 -0.80 3.37 -0.22
N ASP A 107 -0.02 2.31 -0.32
CA ASP A 107 0.21 1.36 0.76
C ASP A 107 1.49 1.81 1.47
N PRO A 108 1.41 2.26 2.74
CA PRO A 108 2.57 2.78 3.45
C PRO A 108 3.45 1.68 4.04
N ALA A 109 3.69 0.61 3.29
CA ALA A 109 4.36 -0.62 3.68
C ALA A 109 5.69 -0.37 4.44
N MET A 110 5.62 -0.13 5.74
CA MET A 110 6.78 0.20 6.58
C MET A 110 6.81 -0.51 7.93
N ALA A 111 5.70 -1.07 8.38
CA ALA A 111 5.59 -1.61 9.74
C ALA A 111 4.51 -2.68 9.85
N ASP A 112 4.67 -3.60 10.79
CA ASP A 112 3.65 -4.56 11.17
C ASP A 112 3.88 -5.03 12.61
N ASN A 113 2.82 -5.52 13.28
CA ASN A 113 2.89 -6.05 14.65
C ASN A 113 3.60 -5.10 15.64
N GLY A 114 3.33 -3.79 15.55
CA GLY A 114 3.85 -2.77 16.44
C GLY A 114 5.28 -2.31 16.14
N VAL A 115 5.95 -2.84 15.10
CA VAL A 115 7.36 -2.54 14.82
C VAL A 115 7.60 -2.15 13.36
N LEU A 116 8.54 -1.24 13.15
CA LEU A 116 9.04 -0.90 11.82
C LEU A 116 9.79 -2.09 11.19
N TYR A 117 9.69 -2.22 9.88
CA TYR A 117 10.49 -3.20 9.14
C TYR A 117 12.00 -2.91 9.28
N ARG A 118 12.80 -3.96 9.13
CA ARG A 118 14.26 -3.85 9.21
C ARG A 118 14.79 -2.86 8.18
N GLY A 119 15.67 -1.98 8.63
CA GLY A 119 16.32 -0.98 7.76
C GLY A 119 15.67 0.40 7.81
N PHE A 120 14.47 0.56 8.35
CA PHE A 120 13.86 1.87 8.55
C PHE A 120 14.31 2.52 9.86
N ALA A 121 14.62 3.81 9.78
CA ALA A 121 14.91 4.64 10.96
C ALA A 121 13.60 5.00 11.70
N ALA A 122 13.71 5.32 12.99
CA ALA A 122 12.54 5.63 13.83
C ALA A 122 11.72 6.83 13.33
N ASP A 123 12.33 7.74 12.59
CA ASP A 123 11.68 8.93 12.00
C ASP A 123 11.03 8.67 10.63
N PHE A 124 11.19 7.45 10.07
CA PHE A 124 10.67 7.10 8.74
C PHE A 124 9.15 7.31 8.59
N PRO A 125 8.28 7.06 9.60
CA PRO A 125 6.85 7.35 9.48
C PRO A 125 6.54 8.80 9.11
N SER A 126 7.31 9.77 9.64
CA SER A 126 7.14 11.19 9.30
C SER A 126 7.51 11.49 7.83
N LYS A 127 8.44 10.74 7.27
CA LYS A 127 8.86 10.84 5.86
C LYS A 127 7.85 10.17 4.96
N MET A 128 7.38 8.97 5.32
CA MET A 128 6.30 8.26 4.63
C MET A 128 5.01 9.08 4.58
N ALA A 129 4.69 9.84 5.64
CA ALA A 129 3.54 10.73 5.65
C ALA A 129 3.55 11.77 4.51
N ARG A 130 4.72 12.13 3.96
CA ARG A 130 4.82 13.01 2.79
C ARG A 130 4.27 12.34 1.53
N LEU A 131 4.51 11.03 1.37
CA LEU A 131 3.97 10.25 0.26
C LEU A 131 2.47 9.99 0.42
N CYS A 132 2.02 9.80 1.68
CA CYS A 132 0.61 9.56 2.00
C CYS A 132 -0.26 10.80 1.83
N ARG A 133 0.32 12.00 1.93
CA ARG A 133 -0.42 13.25 1.80
C ARG A 133 -1.08 13.34 0.43
N ASP A 134 -2.34 13.76 0.44
CA ASP A 134 -3.16 13.91 -0.77
C ASP A 134 -3.38 12.60 -1.56
N ALA A 135 -3.15 11.44 -0.94
CA ALA A 135 -3.54 10.17 -1.54
C ALA A 135 -5.06 10.11 -1.75
N ASP A 136 -5.49 9.56 -2.89
CA ASP A 136 -6.90 9.27 -3.11
C ASP A 136 -7.34 8.07 -2.26
N TYR A 137 -6.45 7.10 -2.08
CA TYR A 137 -6.64 5.95 -1.20
C TYR A 137 -5.35 5.65 -0.44
N LEU A 138 -5.45 5.56 0.89
CA LEU A 138 -4.38 5.14 1.78
C LEU A 138 -4.77 3.80 2.41
N LEU A 139 -3.90 2.80 2.31
CA LEU A 139 -4.16 1.42 2.72
C LEU A 139 -3.25 0.97 3.88
N PRO A 140 -3.28 1.60 5.05
CA PRO A 140 -2.43 1.22 6.16
C PRO A 140 -3.00 0.01 6.91
N ASN A 141 -2.13 -0.75 7.58
CA ASN A 141 -2.53 -1.58 8.71
C ASN A 141 -2.63 -0.73 10.00
N LEU A 142 -3.11 -1.33 11.10
CA LEU A 142 -3.26 -0.64 12.39
C LEU A 142 -1.94 -0.08 12.94
N THR A 143 -0.82 -0.79 12.74
CA THR A 143 0.51 -0.34 13.16
C THR A 143 0.95 0.90 12.39
N GLU A 144 0.82 0.86 11.08
CA GLU A 144 1.16 1.97 10.19
C GLU A 144 0.28 3.19 10.43
N ALA A 145 -1.02 2.97 10.64
CA ALA A 145 -1.96 4.04 10.98
C ALA A 145 -1.57 4.77 12.27
N ALA A 146 -1.21 4.03 13.32
CA ALA A 146 -0.72 4.60 14.57
C ALA A 146 0.56 5.40 14.35
N LEU A 147 1.58 4.81 13.69
CA LEU A 147 2.85 5.47 13.43
C LEU A 147 2.72 6.73 12.58
N LEU A 148 1.92 6.69 11.51
CA LEU A 148 1.65 7.86 10.65
C LEU A 148 0.97 9.01 11.40
N THR A 149 0.20 8.69 12.44
CA THR A 149 -0.52 9.68 13.26
C THR A 149 0.21 10.06 14.53
N GLY A 150 1.46 9.55 14.73
CA GLY A 150 2.29 9.85 15.90
C GLY A 150 1.83 9.18 17.17
N LEU A 151 1.08 8.09 17.07
CA LEU A 151 0.61 7.29 18.20
C LEU A 151 1.44 6.03 18.36
N GLU A 152 1.52 5.53 19.60
CA GLU A 152 2.11 4.21 19.89
C GLU A 152 1.16 3.12 19.38
N PRO A 153 1.64 2.17 18.55
CA PRO A 153 0.82 1.08 18.08
C PRO A 153 0.41 0.12 19.20
N LYS A 154 -0.85 -0.31 19.21
CA LYS A 154 -1.29 -1.45 20.02
C LYS A 154 -1.20 -2.73 19.19
N LEU A 155 -0.83 -3.83 19.83
CA LEU A 155 -0.79 -5.14 19.16
C LEU A 155 -2.20 -5.72 18.94
N SER A 156 -3.15 -5.37 19.82
CA SER A 156 -4.54 -5.84 19.78
C SER A 156 -5.43 -4.97 20.65
N GLY A 157 -6.74 -5.25 20.66
CA GLY A 157 -7.70 -4.63 21.58
C GLY A 157 -8.05 -3.20 21.23
N TYR A 158 -7.98 -2.82 19.98
CA TYR A 158 -8.54 -1.55 19.52
C TYR A 158 -10.07 -1.58 19.67
N SER A 159 -10.62 -0.58 20.34
CA SER A 159 -12.05 -0.33 20.31
C SER A 159 -12.46 0.31 18.99
N LYS A 160 -13.77 0.26 18.69
CA LYS A 160 -14.32 0.91 17.51
C LYS A 160 -14.03 2.41 17.49
N GLY A 161 -14.15 3.10 18.64
CA GLY A 161 -13.85 4.53 18.76
C GLY A 161 -12.37 4.83 18.46
N GLU A 162 -11.43 4.01 18.93
CA GLU A 162 -10.01 4.21 18.63
C GLU A 162 -9.67 3.98 17.15
N VAL A 163 -10.35 3.04 16.50
CA VAL A 163 -10.24 2.82 15.05
C VAL A 163 -10.75 4.06 14.29
N GLU A 164 -11.89 4.59 14.67
CA GLU A 164 -12.48 5.78 14.05
C GLU A 164 -11.63 7.04 14.31
N ASP A 165 -11.01 7.17 15.49
CA ASP A 165 -10.07 8.26 15.81
C ASP A 165 -8.79 8.16 14.94
N LEU A 166 -8.24 6.96 14.75
CA LEU A 166 -7.10 6.74 13.82
C LEU A 166 -7.46 7.19 12.41
N ILE A 167 -8.60 6.74 11.91
CA ILE A 167 -9.09 7.09 10.57
C ILE A 167 -9.25 8.61 10.45
N GLY A 168 -9.85 9.27 11.46
CA GLY A 168 -9.99 10.73 11.48
C GLY A 168 -8.65 11.46 11.41
N LYS A 169 -7.64 10.97 12.13
CA LYS A 169 -6.29 11.54 12.08
C LYS A 169 -5.60 11.32 10.72
N LEU A 170 -5.81 10.17 10.08
CA LEU A 170 -5.31 9.92 8.73
C LEU A 170 -5.95 10.84 7.70
N HIS A 171 -7.25 11.11 7.79
CA HIS A 171 -7.89 12.15 6.97
C HIS A 171 -7.28 13.54 7.21
N GLY A 172 -6.84 13.82 8.44
CA GLY A 172 -6.11 15.05 8.79
C GLY A 172 -4.76 15.23 8.04
N LEU A 173 -4.20 14.17 7.44
CA LEU A 173 -3.05 14.26 6.56
C LEU A 173 -3.40 14.71 5.12
N GLY A 174 -4.68 14.93 4.81
CA GLY A 174 -5.16 15.26 3.46
C GLY A 174 -5.60 14.04 2.63
N VAL A 175 -5.61 12.84 3.23
CA VAL A 175 -6.02 11.60 2.57
C VAL A 175 -7.53 11.64 2.29
N ARG A 176 -7.93 11.29 1.06
CA ARG A 176 -9.34 11.34 0.65
C ARG A 176 -10.12 10.11 1.13
N ASN A 177 -9.57 8.92 0.96
CA ASN A 177 -10.19 7.67 1.43
C ASN A 177 -9.16 6.86 2.20
N VAL A 178 -9.58 6.31 3.35
CA VAL A 178 -8.76 5.42 4.19
C VAL A 178 -9.33 4.01 4.12
N VAL A 179 -8.48 3.03 3.87
CA VAL A 179 -8.80 1.60 3.90
C VAL A 179 -7.90 0.95 4.94
N LEU A 180 -8.33 0.99 6.18
CA LEU A 180 -7.57 0.47 7.32
C LEU A 180 -7.72 -1.05 7.39
N THR A 181 -6.61 -1.78 7.32
CA THR A 181 -6.56 -3.24 7.38
C THR A 181 -6.19 -3.75 8.77
N GLY A 182 -6.45 -5.03 9.02
CA GLY A 182 -6.11 -5.66 10.29
C GLY A 182 -7.06 -5.32 11.45
N VAL A 183 -8.22 -4.76 11.16
CA VAL A 183 -9.23 -4.40 12.17
C VAL A 183 -9.87 -5.66 12.73
N SER A 184 -9.96 -5.72 14.07
CA SER A 184 -10.62 -6.83 14.78
C SER A 184 -11.23 -6.30 16.07
N PHE A 185 -12.51 -6.60 16.26
CA PHE A 185 -13.23 -6.36 17.51
C PHE A 185 -13.63 -7.65 18.21
N ASP A 186 -13.37 -8.79 17.58
CA ASP A 186 -13.59 -10.14 18.04
C ASP A 186 -12.44 -11.02 17.56
N ASP A 187 -11.89 -11.86 18.43
CA ASP A 187 -10.70 -12.68 18.14
C ASP A 187 -10.91 -13.67 16.98
N SER A 188 -12.16 -14.03 16.68
CA SER A 188 -12.53 -14.92 15.58
C SER A 188 -12.64 -14.23 14.23
N LEU A 189 -12.62 -12.88 14.20
CA LEU A 189 -12.83 -12.07 13.00
C LEU A 189 -11.62 -11.18 12.72
N LEU A 190 -11.34 -10.99 11.44
CA LEU A 190 -10.36 -10.03 10.95
C LEU A 190 -10.96 -9.29 9.75
N GLY A 191 -10.76 -7.98 9.68
CA GLY A 191 -11.41 -7.22 8.64
C GLY A 191 -10.76 -5.89 8.30
N THR A 192 -11.55 -5.07 7.65
CA THR A 192 -11.19 -3.75 7.17
C THR A 192 -12.19 -2.70 7.62
N ALA A 193 -11.71 -1.46 7.75
CA ALA A 193 -12.55 -0.29 7.92
C ALA A 193 -12.28 0.67 6.76
N VAL A 194 -13.30 1.00 5.98
CA VAL A 194 -13.22 1.88 4.80
C VAL A 194 -13.93 3.19 5.09
N SER A 195 -13.23 4.31 4.90
CA SER A 195 -13.78 5.64 5.16
C SER A 195 -13.54 6.60 3.99
N ASP A 196 -14.57 7.39 3.67
CA ASP A 196 -14.54 8.52 2.73
C ASP A 196 -14.43 9.89 3.44
N GLY A 197 -14.19 9.88 4.75
CA GLY A 197 -14.15 11.06 5.60
C GLY A 197 -15.52 11.47 6.14
N ARG A 198 -16.61 10.81 5.75
CA ARG A 198 -17.98 11.06 6.23
C ARG A 198 -18.56 9.85 6.95
N THR A 199 -18.30 8.70 6.39
CA THR A 199 -18.80 7.41 6.89
C THR A 199 -17.67 6.41 7.03
N VAL A 200 -17.84 5.43 7.93
CA VAL A 200 -16.94 4.29 8.07
C VAL A 200 -17.76 3.02 7.86
N ALA A 201 -17.40 2.25 6.83
CA ALA A 201 -17.94 0.92 6.58
C ALA A 201 -16.95 -0.13 7.06
N TYR A 202 -17.47 -1.20 7.66
CA TYR A 202 -16.66 -2.31 8.15
C TYR A 202 -17.01 -3.57 7.36
N ASP A 203 -16.00 -4.39 7.09
CA ASP A 203 -16.15 -5.71 6.50
C ASP A 203 -15.25 -6.69 7.26
N PHE A 204 -15.80 -7.87 7.62
CA PHE A 204 -15.10 -8.85 8.44
C PHE A 204 -15.24 -10.25 7.85
N ASN A 205 -14.11 -10.95 7.80
CA ASN A 205 -14.02 -12.37 7.46
C ASN A 205 -13.62 -13.19 8.69
N PRO A 206 -13.91 -14.50 8.73
CA PRO A 206 -13.32 -15.38 9.73
C PRO A 206 -11.80 -15.24 9.73
N ARG A 207 -11.21 -15.16 10.93
CA ARG A 207 -9.75 -15.09 11.06
C ARG A 207 -9.13 -16.42 10.70
N GLU A 208 -8.32 -16.43 9.66
CA GLU A 208 -7.53 -17.60 9.31
C GLU A 208 -6.42 -17.82 10.37
N PRO A 209 -6.21 -19.07 10.82
CA PRO A 209 -5.20 -19.36 11.84
C PRO A 209 -3.77 -19.27 11.30
N ARG A 210 -3.59 -19.23 9.99
CA ARG A 210 -2.30 -19.07 9.32
C ARG A 210 -2.13 -17.63 8.89
N SER A 211 -0.92 -17.12 9.03
CA SER A 211 -0.49 -15.85 8.43
C SER A 211 0.55 -16.11 7.35
N SER A 212 0.49 -15.35 6.28
CA SER A 212 1.47 -15.42 5.18
C SER A 212 2.02 -14.03 4.89
N HIS A 213 3.28 -13.98 4.49
CA HIS A 213 3.87 -12.74 3.97
C HIS A 213 3.24 -12.40 2.61
N GLY A 214 3.15 -11.11 2.29
CA GLY A 214 2.62 -10.64 1.02
C GLY A 214 1.08 -10.53 0.96
N THR A 215 0.37 -10.85 2.04
CA THR A 215 -1.10 -10.68 2.09
C THR A 215 -1.54 -9.24 1.94
N GLY A 216 -0.77 -8.28 2.48
CA GLY A 216 -0.96 -6.84 2.25
C GLY A 216 -0.82 -6.49 0.77
N ASP A 217 0.21 -6.99 0.10
CA ASP A 217 0.43 -6.77 -1.34
C ASP A 217 -0.70 -7.37 -2.19
N VAL A 218 -1.21 -8.57 -1.82
CA VAL A 218 -2.37 -9.18 -2.48
C VAL A 218 -3.59 -8.28 -2.31
N PHE A 219 -3.88 -7.87 -1.08
CA PHE A 219 -5.01 -6.98 -0.78
C PHE A 219 -4.93 -5.68 -1.58
N ALA A 220 -3.83 -4.96 -1.48
CA ALA A 220 -3.66 -3.66 -2.13
C ALA A 220 -3.69 -3.77 -3.66
N SER A 221 -3.14 -4.84 -4.24
CA SER A 221 -3.13 -5.07 -5.68
C SER A 221 -4.53 -5.35 -6.24
N VAL A 222 -5.31 -6.22 -5.56
CA VAL A 222 -6.70 -6.51 -5.93
C VAL A 222 -7.57 -5.26 -5.74
N PHE A 223 -7.40 -4.55 -4.62
CA PHE A 223 -8.08 -3.29 -4.37
C PHE A 223 -7.83 -2.28 -5.50
N ALA A 224 -6.56 -2.04 -5.86
CA ALA A 224 -6.19 -1.12 -6.93
C ALA A 224 -6.81 -1.51 -8.28
N GLY A 225 -6.75 -2.78 -8.63
CA GLY A 225 -7.39 -3.31 -9.83
C GLY A 225 -8.91 -3.09 -9.82
N ALA A 226 -9.58 -3.37 -8.71
CA ALA A 226 -11.02 -3.22 -8.53
C ALA A 226 -11.48 -1.76 -8.62
N ILE A 227 -10.75 -0.82 -8.01
CA ILE A 227 -10.99 0.63 -8.14
C ILE A 227 -10.92 1.07 -9.59
N LEU A 228 -9.91 0.63 -10.33
CA LEU A 228 -9.76 0.99 -11.74
C LEU A 228 -10.81 0.36 -12.64
N ARG A 229 -11.46 -0.70 -12.19
CA ARG A 229 -12.64 -1.32 -12.82
C ARG A 229 -13.96 -0.65 -12.43
N GLY A 230 -13.92 0.40 -11.58
CA GLY A 230 -15.08 1.21 -11.22
C GLY A 230 -15.86 0.71 -10.00
N LYS A 231 -15.30 -0.20 -9.20
CA LYS A 231 -15.89 -0.58 -7.90
C LYS A 231 -15.76 0.58 -6.91
N SER A 232 -16.71 0.69 -5.98
CA SER A 232 -16.57 1.54 -4.81
C SER A 232 -15.45 1.05 -3.90
N ALA A 233 -14.96 1.91 -3.00
CA ALA A 233 -13.90 1.52 -2.06
C ALA A 233 -14.30 0.34 -1.16
N ALA A 234 -15.55 0.32 -0.69
CA ALA A 234 -16.06 -0.79 0.12
C ALA A 234 -16.13 -2.11 -0.66
N GLU A 235 -16.67 -2.10 -1.90
CA GLU A 235 -16.70 -3.30 -2.75
C GLU A 235 -15.29 -3.77 -3.15
N ALA A 236 -14.37 -2.85 -3.37
CA ALA A 236 -12.99 -3.18 -3.71
C ALA A 236 -12.26 -3.81 -2.51
N ALA A 237 -12.49 -3.28 -1.29
CA ALA A 237 -11.91 -3.81 -0.06
C ALA A 237 -12.46 -5.21 0.28
N ALA A 238 -13.78 -5.41 0.16
CA ALA A 238 -14.39 -6.72 0.38
C ALA A 238 -13.85 -7.76 -0.61
N LEU A 239 -13.80 -7.45 -1.91
CA LEU A 239 -13.21 -8.33 -2.91
C LEU A 239 -11.74 -8.65 -2.62
N ALA A 240 -10.96 -7.66 -2.20
CA ALA A 240 -9.55 -7.85 -1.86
C ALA A 240 -9.39 -8.77 -0.64
N ALA A 241 -10.22 -8.61 0.39
CA ALA A 241 -10.23 -9.46 1.56
C ALA A 241 -10.61 -10.92 1.21
N ASP A 242 -11.64 -11.13 0.38
CA ASP A 242 -12.04 -12.46 -0.10
C ASP A 242 -10.90 -13.16 -0.86
N VAL A 243 -10.18 -12.43 -1.72
CA VAL A 243 -9.03 -12.99 -2.46
C VAL A 243 -7.89 -13.34 -1.51
N VAL A 244 -7.61 -12.52 -0.49
CA VAL A 244 -6.61 -12.84 0.54
C VAL A 244 -7.00 -14.10 1.29
N CYS A 245 -8.25 -14.21 1.76
CA CYS A 245 -8.72 -15.42 2.46
C CYS A 245 -8.62 -16.68 1.59
N ALA A 246 -8.87 -16.56 0.29
CA ALA A 246 -8.76 -17.68 -0.64
C ALA A 246 -7.31 -18.07 -0.98
N ALA A 247 -6.34 -17.18 -0.75
CA ALA A 247 -4.92 -17.38 -1.07
C ALA A 247 -4.09 -17.94 0.10
N ILE A 248 -4.61 -17.91 1.33
CA ILE A 248 -3.98 -18.43 2.56
C ILE A 248 -4.37 -19.90 2.77
#